data_60a251b73e176410bd28ed390d4b406b
#
_entry.id   60a251b73e176410bd28ed390d4b406b
#
_cell.length_a   1.000
_cell.length_b   1.000
_cell.length_c   1.000
_cell.angle_alpha   90.00
_cell.angle_beta   90.00
_cell.angle_gamma   90.00
#
_symmetry.space_group_name_H-M   'P 1'
#
loop_
_entity.id
_entity.type
_entity.pdbx_description
1 polymer ?
#
loop_
_entity_poly.entity_id
_entity_poly.type
_entity_poly.pdbx_seq_one_letter_code
_entity_poly.pdbx_strand_id
1 'polypeptide(L)'
;MSAKEEYTQIIKDVYSINSFVKLCGMELVDVECGKVTLAMPIDAAKHTNLYEVAHGGSLAALADTALGMASASVGARVVTINYTINFIKNLHAGDVATAVGTVIQRGHKIIIIKVETFNNEGTLLTEMLGTMYVLSLIHI
;
A
#
# COMPACT_ATOMS: atom_id res chain seq x y z
N MET A 1 22.73 -10.65 -6.56
CA MET A 1 21.58 -9.87 -6.08
C MET A 1 21.08 -10.47 -4.76
N SER A 2 20.88 -9.65 -3.75
CA SER A 2 20.35 -10.13 -2.47
C SER A 2 18.89 -10.56 -2.60
N ALA A 3 18.39 -11.35 -1.64
CA ALA A 3 16.98 -11.73 -1.60
C ALA A 3 16.06 -10.50 -1.57
N LYS A 4 16.43 -9.46 -0.81
CA LYS A 4 15.70 -8.22 -0.74
C LYS A 4 15.66 -7.50 -2.10
N GLU A 5 16.76 -7.47 -2.81
CA GLU A 5 16.82 -6.87 -4.15
C GLU A 5 15.96 -7.65 -5.14
N GLU A 6 15.93 -8.98 -5.05
CA GLU A 6 15.07 -9.82 -5.89
C GLU A 6 13.60 -9.55 -5.62
N TYR A 7 13.18 -9.51 -4.37
CA TYR A 7 11.80 -9.18 -3.98
C TYR A 7 11.42 -7.79 -4.48
N THR A 8 12.28 -6.82 -4.27
CA THR A 8 12.04 -5.44 -4.70
C THR A 8 11.83 -5.39 -6.21
N GLN A 9 12.69 -6.07 -6.98
CA GLN A 9 12.60 -6.07 -8.43
C GLN A 9 11.32 -6.75 -8.91
N ILE A 10 10.92 -7.87 -8.33
CA ILE A 10 9.70 -8.58 -8.69
C ILE A 10 8.47 -7.70 -8.45
N ILE A 11 8.41 -7.03 -7.31
CA ILE A 11 7.28 -6.16 -6.99
C ILE A 11 7.25 -4.95 -7.94
N LYS A 12 8.39 -4.37 -8.24
CA LYS A 12 8.48 -3.30 -9.24
C LYS A 12 7.96 -3.78 -10.60
N ASP A 13 8.36 -4.95 -11.04
CA ASP A 13 7.94 -5.51 -12.32
C ASP A 13 6.43 -5.75 -12.37
N VAL A 14 5.86 -6.29 -11.27
CA VAL A 14 4.42 -6.56 -11.18
C VAL A 14 3.59 -5.28 -11.17
N TYR A 15 4.06 -4.24 -10.49
CA TYR A 15 3.30 -3.00 -10.29
C TYR A 15 3.73 -1.85 -11.19
N SER A 16 4.84 -1.96 -11.91
CA SER A 16 5.35 -0.90 -12.78
C SER A 16 4.41 -0.54 -13.93
N ILE A 17 3.60 -1.50 -14.38
CA ILE A 17 2.62 -1.31 -15.45
C ILE A 17 1.26 -0.85 -14.92
N ASN A 18 1.10 -0.76 -13.61
CA ASN A 18 -0.17 -0.38 -13.00
C ASN A 18 -0.42 1.12 -13.18
N SER A 19 -1.33 1.44 -14.10
CA SER A 19 -1.66 2.83 -14.42
C SER A 19 -2.24 3.60 -13.24
N PHE A 20 -2.99 2.93 -12.37
CA PHE A 20 -3.57 3.57 -11.19
C PHE A 20 -2.50 4.03 -10.19
N VAL A 21 -1.50 3.20 -9.96
CA VAL A 21 -0.35 3.54 -9.10
C VAL A 21 0.37 4.78 -9.65
N LYS A 22 0.60 4.82 -10.95
CA LYS A 22 1.23 5.97 -11.63
C LYS A 22 0.36 7.22 -11.56
N LEU A 23 -0.94 7.06 -11.80
CA LEU A 23 -1.90 8.17 -11.77
C LEU A 23 -1.92 8.84 -10.40
N CYS A 24 -1.91 8.05 -9.33
CA CYS A 24 -1.92 8.54 -7.97
C CYS A 24 -0.55 9.06 -7.49
N GLY A 25 0.53 8.75 -8.20
CA GLY A 25 1.87 9.15 -7.80
C GLY A 25 2.40 8.38 -6.62
N MET A 26 2.02 7.12 -6.48
CA MET A 26 2.52 6.24 -5.42
C MET A 26 3.92 5.75 -5.75
N GLU A 27 4.78 5.70 -4.74
CA GLU A 27 6.17 5.26 -4.87
C GLU A 27 6.46 4.11 -3.92
N LEU A 28 7.15 3.08 -4.41
CA LEU A 28 7.64 2.00 -3.59
C LEU A 28 8.92 2.46 -2.88
N VAL A 29 8.89 2.49 -1.55
CA VAL A 29 10.01 2.96 -0.72
C VAL A 29 10.87 1.80 -0.26
N ASP A 30 10.26 0.73 0.23
CA ASP A 30 11.00 -0.43 0.75
C ASP A 30 10.16 -1.70 0.63
N VAL A 31 10.85 -2.83 0.46
CA VAL A 31 10.25 -4.16 0.39
C VAL A 31 11.07 -5.13 1.22
N GLU A 32 10.37 -5.83 2.09
CA GLU A 32 10.89 -7.00 2.79
C GLU A 32 9.86 -8.12 2.62
N CYS A 33 10.26 -9.35 2.88
CA CYS A 33 9.32 -10.47 2.85
C CYS A 33 8.24 -10.24 3.92
N GLY A 34 7.01 -10.03 3.50
CA GLY A 34 5.87 -9.78 4.39
C GLY A 34 5.70 -8.35 4.86
N LYS A 35 6.49 -7.40 4.34
CA LYS A 35 6.36 -5.99 4.72
C LYS A 35 6.78 -5.07 3.58
N VAL A 36 5.92 -4.12 3.26
CA VAL A 36 6.22 -3.11 2.22
C VAL A 36 5.94 -1.71 2.75
N THR A 37 6.65 -0.75 2.20
CA THR A 37 6.45 0.67 2.50
C THR A 37 6.24 1.42 1.19
N LEU A 38 5.15 2.17 1.12
CA LEU A 38 4.78 3.02 -0.02
C LEU A 38 4.66 4.45 0.44
N ALA A 39 4.98 5.39 -0.44
CA ALA A 39 4.78 6.81 -0.19
C ALA A 39 3.91 7.42 -1.29
N MET A 40 3.09 8.38 -0.92
CA MET A 40 2.28 9.15 -1.86
C MET A 40 2.33 10.62 -1.44
N PRO A 41 3.09 11.45 -2.18
CA PRO A 41 3.03 12.90 -1.98
C PRO A 41 1.61 13.39 -2.27
N ILE A 42 1.03 14.14 -1.36
CA ILE A 42 -0.33 14.62 -1.49
C ILE A 42 -0.37 15.83 -2.40
N ASP A 43 -1.00 15.69 -3.55
CA ASP A 43 -1.16 16.70 -4.58
C ASP A 43 -2.55 17.35 -4.45
N ALA A 44 -2.58 18.68 -4.39
CA ALA A 44 -3.83 19.42 -4.20
C ALA A 44 -4.86 19.15 -5.31
N ALA A 45 -4.41 18.88 -6.54
CA ALA A 45 -5.30 18.67 -7.67
C ALA A 45 -5.82 17.23 -7.78
N LYS A 46 -5.12 16.26 -7.16
CA LYS A 46 -5.44 14.83 -7.30
C LYS A 46 -6.03 14.19 -6.06
N HIS A 47 -5.60 14.60 -4.88
CA HIS A 47 -5.79 13.81 -3.66
C HIS A 47 -6.63 14.48 -2.59
N THR A 48 -7.01 15.74 -2.77
CA THR A 48 -7.66 16.52 -1.71
C THR A 48 -9.17 16.58 -1.86
N ASN A 49 -9.84 16.88 -0.76
CA ASN A 49 -11.28 17.11 -0.69
C ASN A 49 -11.59 18.63 -0.69
N LEU A 50 -12.86 18.97 -0.43
CA LEU A 50 -13.31 20.36 -0.36
C LEU A 50 -12.63 21.19 0.73
N TYR A 51 -12.03 20.52 1.71
CA TYR A 51 -11.38 21.17 2.86
C TYR A 51 -9.86 21.30 2.68
N GLU A 52 -9.35 20.99 1.48
CA GLU A 52 -7.93 21.08 1.13
C GLU A 52 -7.03 20.14 1.93
N VAL A 53 -7.60 19.07 2.45
CA VAL A 53 -6.89 17.97 3.10
C VAL A 53 -7.07 16.69 2.27
N ALA A 54 -6.26 15.66 2.54
CA ALA A 54 -6.33 14.42 1.80
C ALA A 54 -7.73 13.82 1.85
N HIS A 55 -8.27 13.51 0.67
CA HIS A 55 -9.55 12.81 0.55
C HIS A 55 -9.37 11.39 1.11
N GLY A 56 -10.35 10.93 1.90
CA GLY A 56 -10.31 9.57 2.45
C GLY A 56 -10.11 8.49 1.39
N GLY A 57 -10.71 8.68 0.21
CA GLY A 57 -10.51 7.77 -0.92
C GLY A 57 -9.06 7.70 -1.39
N SER A 58 -8.31 8.80 -1.33
CA SER A 58 -6.89 8.81 -1.69
C SER A 58 -6.06 8.02 -0.69
N LEU A 59 -6.31 8.18 0.60
CA LEU A 59 -5.62 7.43 1.64
C LEU A 59 -5.98 5.95 1.61
N ALA A 60 -7.26 5.63 1.35
CA ALA A 60 -7.70 4.25 1.18
C ALA A 60 -7.05 3.60 -0.05
N ALA A 61 -6.91 4.33 -1.14
CA ALA A 61 -6.25 3.83 -2.36
C ALA A 61 -4.78 3.48 -2.09
N LEU A 62 -4.06 4.33 -1.34
CA LEU A 62 -2.68 4.06 -0.96
C LEU A 62 -2.59 2.80 -0.09
N ALA A 63 -3.43 2.71 0.92
CA ALA A 63 -3.44 1.56 1.83
C ALA A 63 -3.83 0.26 1.10
N ASP A 64 -4.83 0.31 0.22
CA ASP A 64 -5.24 -0.86 -0.59
C ASP A 64 -4.11 -1.32 -1.52
N THR A 65 -3.37 -0.39 -2.10
CA THR A 65 -2.20 -0.72 -2.92
C THR A 65 -1.12 -1.42 -2.09
N ALA A 66 -0.93 -0.99 -0.86
CA ALA A 66 0.00 -1.66 0.07
C ALA A 66 -0.45 -3.08 0.40
N LEU A 67 -1.76 -3.35 0.47
CA LEU A 67 -2.27 -4.73 0.63
C LEU A 67 -1.78 -5.64 -0.50
N GLY A 68 -1.91 -5.18 -1.73
CA GLY A 68 -1.48 -5.94 -2.91
C GLY A 68 0.03 -6.15 -2.95
N MET A 69 0.80 -5.11 -2.68
CA MET A 69 2.26 -5.21 -2.72
C MET A 69 2.82 -6.06 -1.58
N ALA A 70 2.23 -5.98 -0.38
CA ALA A 70 2.62 -6.87 0.73
C ALA A 70 2.34 -8.33 0.39
N SER A 71 1.21 -8.62 -0.27
CA SER A 71 0.89 -9.96 -0.74
C SER A 71 1.91 -10.45 -1.78
N ALA A 72 2.32 -9.58 -2.71
CA ALA A 72 3.34 -9.90 -3.70
C ALA A 72 4.68 -10.22 -3.03
N SER A 73 5.02 -9.56 -1.93
CA SER A 73 6.26 -9.82 -1.20
C SER A 73 6.33 -11.22 -0.58
N VAL A 74 5.19 -11.90 -0.42
CA VAL A 74 5.13 -13.29 0.03
C VAL A 74 4.72 -14.24 -1.11
N GLY A 75 4.89 -13.81 -2.35
CA GLY A 75 4.76 -14.65 -3.52
C GLY A 75 3.35 -14.83 -4.06
N ALA A 76 2.42 -13.91 -3.79
CA ALA A 76 1.05 -14.04 -4.25
C ALA A 76 0.59 -12.85 -5.09
N ARG A 77 -0.13 -13.13 -6.18
CA ARG A 77 -0.94 -12.17 -6.89
C ARG A 77 -2.36 -12.26 -6.36
N VAL A 78 -2.92 -11.13 -5.99
CA VAL A 78 -4.17 -11.09 -5.24
C VAL A 78 -5.16 -10.07 -5.78
N VAL A 79 -6.40 -10.21 -5.35
CA VAL A 79 -7.41 -9.14 -5.41
C VAL A 79 -7.96 -8.92 -4.03
N THR A 80 -8.41 -7.72 -3.75
CA THR A 80 -9.00 -7.36 -2.47
C THR A 80 -10.40 -7.92 -2.35
N ILE A 81 -10.68 -8.66 -1.27
CA ILE A 81 -12.05 -9.10 -0.94
C ILE A 81 -12.74 -7.99 -0.17
N ASN A 82 -12.11 -7.54 0.91
CA ASN A 82 -12.60 -6.43 1.70
C ASN A 82 -11.49 -5.82 2.54
N TYR A 83 -11.76 -4.66 3.09
CA TYR A 83 -10.94 -4.08 4.15
C TYR A 83 -11.81 -3.22 5.05
N THR A 84 -11.35 -3.03 6.27
CA THR A 84 -11.88 -2.06 7.21
C THR A 84 -10.81 -1.02 7.46
N ILE A 85 -11.15 0.25 7.31
CA ILE A 85 -10.22 1.35 7.50
C ILE A 85 -10.78 2.35 8.48
N ASN A 86 -9.92 2.85 9.38
CA ASN A 86 -10.22 3.95 10.27
C ASN A 86 -9.33 5.14 9.89
N PHE A 87 -9.97 6.30 9.71
CA PHE A 87 -9.29 7.56 9.44
C PHE A 87 -9.12 8.29 10.77
N ILE A 88 -7.88 8.38 11.23
CA ILE A 88 -7.56 8.86 12.59
C ILE A 88 -7.18 10.34 12.56
N LYS A 89 -6.28 10.70 11.63
CA LYS A 89 -5.87 12.08 11.38
C LYS A 89 -5.73 12.33 9.90
N ASN A 90 -5.75 13.60 9.51
CA ASN A 90 -5.59 13.97 8.11
C ASN A 90 -4.27 14.72 7.88
N LEU A 91 -3.95 15.01 6.64
CA LEU A 91 -2.77 15.77 6.25
C LEU A 91 -3.11 16.69 5.08
N HIS A 92 -2.33 17.75 4.92
CA HIS A 92 -2.52 18.76 3.89
C HIS A 92 -1.76 18.40 2.61
N ALA A 93 -2.16 19.03 1.50
CA ALA A 93 -1.39 19.00 0.26
C ALA A 93 0.04 19.52 0.54
N GLY A 94 1.01 18.89 -0.08
CA GLY A 94 2.43 19.16 0.14
C GLY A 94 3.10 18.22 1.13
N ASP A 95 2.31 17.55 1.99
CA ASP A 95 2.81 16.51 2.88
C ASP A 95 2.86 15.16 2.15
N VAL A 96 3.54 14.19 2.74
CA VAL A 96 3.67 12.84 2.19
C VAL A 96 3.00 11.84 3.12
N ALA A 97 2.11 11.03 2.56
CA ALA A 97 1.52 9.90 3.27
C ALA A 97 2.38 8.66 3.02
N THR A 98 2.77 7.96 4.08
CA THR A 98 3.60 6.76 4.00
C THR A 98 2.84 5.58 4.59
N ALA A 99 2.54 4.58 3.76
CA ALA A 99 1.80 3.39 4.15
C ALA A 99 2.76 2.22 4.35
N VAL A 100 2.60 1.52 5.48
CA VAL A 100 3.38 0.33 5.82
C VAL A 100 2.42 -0.85 5.91
N GLY A 101 2.54 -1.78 4.96
CA GLY A 101 1.72 -3.00 4.91
C GLY A 101 2.51 -4.17 5.49
N THR A 102 1.91 -4.87 6.44
CA THR A 102 2.52 -6.03 7.11
C THR A 102 1.60 -7.23 7.01
N VAL A 103 2.11 -8.32 6.44
CA VAL A 103 1.35 -9.58 6.37
C VAL A 103 1.21 -10.15 7.78
N ILE A 104 -0.06 -10.33 8.21
CA ILE A 104 -0.39 -10.93 9.50
C ILE A 104 -0.47 -12.44 9.36
N GLN A 105 -1.15 -12.91 8.32
CA GLN A 105 -1.28 -14.34 8.06
C GLN A 105 -1.23 -14.61 6.56
N ARG A 106 -0.33 -15.48 6.15
CA ARG A 106 -0.22 -15.98 4.79
C ARG A 106 -0.96 -17.32 4.70
N GLY A 107 -2.24 -17.26 4.36
CA GLY A 107 -3.03 -18.46 4.08
C GLY A 107 -2.81 -18.94 2.65
N HIS A 108 -3.32 -20.12 2.35
CA HIS A 108 -3.19 -20.71 1.02
C HIS A 108 -4.00 -19.95 -0.03
N LYS A 109 -5.21 -19.53 0.33
CA LYS A 109 -6.11 -18.76 -0.56
C LYS A 109 -6.39 -17.36 -0.04
N ILE A 110 -6.22 -17.12 1.26
CA ILE A 110 -6.55 -15.87 1.91
C ILE A 110 -5.31 -15.34 2.62
N ILE A 111 -5.03 -14.05 2.42
CA ILE A 111 -3.95 -13.36 3.12
C ILE A 111 -4.58 -12.22 3.91
N ILE A 112 -4.22 -12.10 5.17
CA ILE A 112 -4.64 -11.01 6.06
C ILE A 112 -3.47 -10.07 6.24
N ILE A 113 -3.70 -8.77 6.03
CA ILE A 113 -2.66 -7.75 6.04
C ILE A 113 -3.14 -6.54 6.82
N LYS A 114 -2.25 -6.00 7.63
CA LYS A 114 -2.46 -4.73 8.33
C LYS A 114 -1.72 -3.64 7.59
N VAL A 115 -2.35 -2.48 7.39
CA VAL A 115 -1.70 -1.31 6.82
C VAL A 115 -1.87 -0.13 7.75
N GLU A 116 -0.76 0.49 8.12
CA GLU A 116 -0.74 1.73 8.88
C GLU A 116 -0.14 2.83 8.01
N THR A 117 -0.79 3.98 7.98
CA THR A 117 -0.33 5.13 7.18
C THR A 117 0.03 6.28 8.10
N PHE A 118 1.19 6.88 7.85
CA PHE A 118 1.79 7.92 8.69
C PHE A 118 2.07 9.18 7.87
N ASN A 119 2.16 10.32 8.55
CA ASN A 119 2.68 11.56 7.96
C ASN A 119 4.21 11.65 8.15
N ASN A 120 4.82 12.77 7.72
CA ASN A 120 6.27 12.98 7.83
C ASN A 120 6.79 12.99 9.27
N GLU A 121 5.92 13.24 10.23
CA GLU A 121 6.28 13.32 11.66
C GLU A 121 6.05 11.99 12.38
N GLY A 122 5.63 10.96 11.65
CA GLY A 122 5.34 9.65 12.24
C GLY A 122 3.97 9.56 12.92
N THR A 123 3.09 10.53 12.70
CA THR A 123 1.74 10.50 13.25
C THR A 123 0.88 9.52 12.43
N LEU A 124 0.16 8.65 13.12
CA LEU A 124 -0.74 7.68 12.48
C LEU A 124 -1.94 8.40 11.88
N LEU A 125 -2.13 8.24 10.58
CA LEU A 125 -3.23 8.84 9.82
C LEU A 125 -4.38 7.88 9.65
N THR A 126 -4.09 6.65 9.23
CA THR A 126 -5.08 5.60 9.04
C THR A 126 -4.54 4.26 9.51
N GLU A 127 -5.46 3.37 9.91
CA GLU A 127 -5.15 1.96 10.07
C GLU A 127 -6.16 1.14 9.28
N MET A 128 -5.70 0.07 8.66
CA MET A 128 -6.52 -0.80 7.82
C MET A 128 -6.21 -2.26 8.12
N LEU A 129 -7.25 -3.07 8.15
CA LEU A 129 -7.11 -4.52 8.13
C LEU A 129 -7.78 -5.01 6.86
N GLY A 130 -7.02 -5.69 6.00
CA GLY A 130 -7.48 -6.13 4.70
C GLY A 130 -7.42 -7.63 4.51
N THR A 131 -8.35 -8.13 3.71
CA THR A 131 -8.45 -9.54 3.34
C THR A 131 -8.28 -9.65 1.83
N MET A 132 -7.30 -10.46 1.40
CA MET A 132 -6.95 -10.63 -0.01
C MET A 132 -7.23 -12.07 -0.44
N TYR A 133 -7.64 -12.23 -1.69
CA TYR A 133 -7.81 -13.54 -2.31
C TYR A 133 -6.65 -13.82 -3.26
N VAL A 134 -6.01 -14.98 -3.10
CA VAL A 134 -4.88 -15.39 -3.92
C VAL A 134 -5.36 -15.91 -5.27
N LEU A 135 -5.01 -15.21 -6.35
CA LEU A 135 -5.33 -15.60 -7.72
C LEU A 135 -4.29 -16.56 -8.29
N SER A 136 -3.02 -16.29 -8.03
CA SER A 136 -1.91 -17.09 -8.54
C SER A 136 -0.67 -16.84 -7.71
N LEU A 137 0.37 -17.65 -7.93
CA LEU A 137 1.64 -17.51 -7.25
C LEU A 137 2.64 -16.74 -8.12
N ILE A 138 3.51 -16.00 -7.46
CA ILE A 138 4.69 -15.38 -8.07
C ILE A 138 5.86 -16.27 -7.70
N HIS A 139 6.57 -16.78 -8.71
CA HIS A 139 7.76 -17.58 -8.49
C HIS A 139 8.94 -16.65 -8.19
N ILE A 140 9.49 -16.83 -7.01
CA ILE A 140 10.63 -16.03 -6.53
C ILE A 140 11.86 -16.93 -6.41
#